data_ae2648adf772197b5578cdf3ba3c5c25
#
_entry.id   ae2648adf772197b5578cdf3ba3c5c25
#
_cell.length_a   1.000
_cell.length_b   1.000
_cell.length_c   1.000
_cell.angle_alpha   90.00
_cell.angle_beta   90.00
_cell.angle_gamma   90.00
#
_symmetry.space_group_name_H-M   'P 1'
#
loop_
_entity.id
_entity.type
_entity.pdbx_description
1 polymer ?
#
loop_
_entity_poly.entity_id
_entity_poly.type
_entity_poly.pdbx_seq_one_letter_code
_entity_poly.pdbx_strand_id
1 'polypeptide(L)'
;MSFVLGVVLFAVGIGLSIALHEAGHMWSAKAFGMKVRRYYIGFGPKVFSFQRGETEYGLKWIPAGGFCDIAGMTALDPVTTEEAPRAFFRRKTWQRVVVLSAGSAMHFLIGIVLLYVLAVGGSLPNSSPVVAQVADCVPPASTAAGALPPCQPGEPAPAKAAGVLAGDVITSVAGTPVSTTEQAQTIIQSKRGPVPIVVERAGKPLALTIDVVPMTAVDPTTKVSTTTGRIGVSFPFYQTLNPVTAVPATFAFTGQMFAATWQGLLMFPEKVPAVLKAIGGAPPDLNRPVSVVGASIIGGDAAESGQWSFFLLLLAALNFFVGVFNLVPLLPLDGGHIAVNLYERVRDTVRRRLGKVAMPPVDYTRLLPVTYAFILVLGAISLLTITADIVNPIRLPQ
;
A
#
# COMPACT_ATOMS: atom_id res chain seq x y z
N MET A 1 -16.42 -4.90 22.46
CA MET A 1 -15.45 -6.05 22.40
C MET A 1 -14.86 -6.23 21.02
N SER A 2 -15.60 -6.06 19.94
CA SER A 2 -15.15 -6.20 18.56
C SER A 2 -14.04 -5.22 18.16
N PHE A 3 -14.11 -3.95 18.58
CA PHE A 3 -13.07 -2.95 18.33
C PHE A 3 -11.69 -3.37 18.88
N VAL A 4 -11.62 -3.70 20.19
CA VAL A 4 -10.35 -4.10 20.81
C VAL A 4 -9.79 -5.36 20.16
N LEU A 5 -10.65 -6.34 19.86
CA LEU A 5 -10.24 -7.54 19.14
C LEU A 5 -9.69 -7.18 17.75
N GLY A 6 -10.34 -6.28 17.02
CA GLY A 6 -9.88 -5.80 15.73
C GLY A 6 -8.52 -5.12 15.80
N VAL A 7 -8.29 -4.24 16.77
CA VAL A 7 -6.99 -3.60 17.01
C VAL A 7 -5.91 -4.65 17.27
N VAL A 8 -6.19 -5.62 18.16
CA VAL A 8 -5.24 -6.70 18.50
C VAL A 8 -4.94 -7.57 17.27
N LEU A 9 -5.96 -7.99 16.52
CA LEU A 9 -5.78 -8.79 15.31
C LEU A 9 -4.95 -8.04 14.25
N PHE A 10 -5.18 -6.73 14.08
CA PHE A 10 -4.43 -5.92 13.15
C PHE A 10 -2.95 -5.80 13.58
N ALA A 11 -2.71 -5.52 14.85
CA ALA A 11 -1.36 -5.47 15.42
C ALA A 11 -0.62 -6.82 15.30
N VAL A 12 -1.32 -7.95 15.52
CA VAL A 12 -0.78 -9.30 15.31
C VAL A 12 -0.48 -9.53 13.82
N GLY A 13 -1.36 -9.09 12.92
CA GLY A 13 -1.14 -9.16 11.48
C GLY A 13 0.13 -8.41 11.05
N ILE A 14 0.35 -7.20 11.58
CA ILE A 14 1.58 -6.43 11.36
C ILE A 14 2.79 -7.18 11.94
N GLY A 15 2.70 -7.65 13.17
CA GLY A 15 3.78 -8.40 13.82
C GLY A 15 4.18 -9.65 13.04
N LEU A 16 3.21 -10.37 12.49
CA LEU A 16 3.44 -11.53 11.63
C LEU A 16 4.10 -11.11 10.31
N SER A 17 3.67 -10.00 9.71
CA SER A 17 4.29 -9.47 8.49
C SER A 17 5.77 -9.12 8.71
N ILE A 18 6.11 -8.51 9.84
CA ILE A 18 7.49 -8.20 10.23
C ILE A 18 8.28 -9.50 10.47
N ALA A 19 7.71 -10.46 11.18
CA ALA A 19 8.34 -11.76 11.41
C ALA A 19 8.68 -12.47 10.08
N LEU A 20 7.74 -12.47 9.13
CA LEU A 20 7.95 -13.06 7.81
C LEU A 20 8.96 -12.28 6.97
N HIS A 21 9.03 -10.96 7.09
CA HIS A 21 10.08 -10.13 6.49
C HIS A 21 11.46 -10.60 6.94
N GLU A 22 11.70 -10.67 8.25
CA GLU A 22 12.98 -11.14 8.81
C GLU A 22 13.26 -12.61 8.43
N ALA A 23 12.20 -13.44 8.34
CA ALA A 23 12.32 -14.82 7.89
C ALA A 23 12.76 -14.90 6.42
N GLY A 24 12.34 -13.95 5.58
CA GLY A 24 12.80 -13.84 4.19
C GLY A 24 14.31 -13.69 4.10
N HIS A 25 14.90 -12.79 4.88
CA HIS A 25 16.36 -12.62 4.99
C HIS A 25 17.04 -13.90 5.51
N MET A 26 16.49 -14.48 6.57
CA MET A 26 17.05 -15.69 7.18
C MET A 26 17.03 -16.88 6.21
N TRP A 27 15.89 -17.16 5.57
CA TRP A 27 15.76 -18.33 4.70
C TRP A 27 16.66 -18.21 3.47
N SER A 28 16.69 -17.04 2.82
CA SER A 28 17.54 -16.80 1.69
C SER A 28 19.04 -16.82 2.05
N ALA A 29 19.43 -16.24 3.18
CA ALA A 29 20.80 -16.31 3.68
C ALA A 29 21.24 -17.76 3.94
N LYS A 30 20.40 -18.56 4.60
CA LYS A 30 20.67 -19.98 4.85
C LYS A 30 20.73 -20.79 3.56
N ALA A 31 19.86 -20.54 2.60
CA ALA A 31 19.86 -21.18 1.28
C ALA A 31 21.18 -20.94 0.52
N PHE A 32 21.79 -19.77 0.70
CA PHE A 32 23.11 -19.47 0.15
C PHE A 32 24.29 -19.87 1.06
N GLY A 33 24.02 -20.58 2.16
CA GLY A 33 25.06 -21.08 3.08
C GLY A 33 25.71 -19.97 3.89
N MET A 34 25.05 -18.84 4.12
CA MET A 34 25.49 -17.78 5.01
C MET A 34 25.24 -18.16 6.47
N LYS A 35 26.08 -17.67 7.39
CA LYS A 35 25.89 -17.86 8.82
C LYS A 35 24.84 -16.89 9.35
N VAL A 36 23.72 -17.41 9.85
CA VAL A 36 22.70 -16.65 10.56
C VAL A 36 22.86 -16.95 12.05
N ARG A 37 23.23 -15.93 12.82
CA ARG A 37 23.48 -16.04 14.27
C ARG A 37 22.16 -16.00 15.05
N ARG A 38 21.32 -14.98 14.77
CA ARG A 38 20.12 -14.69 15.55
C ARG A 38 18.96 -14.28 14.65
N TYR A 39 17.78 -14.70 15.06
CA TYR A 39 16.51 -14.30 14.49
C TYR A 39 15.59 -13.90 15.63
N TYR A 40 15.23 -12.63 15.71
CA TYR A 40 14.42 -12.12 16.80
C TYR A 40 13.27 -11.26 16.29
N ILE A 41 12.12 -11.41 16.94
CA ILE A 41 10.99 -10.49 16.80
C ILE A 41 11.03 -9.54 18.01
N GLY A 42 10.96 -8.21 17.74
CA GLY A 42 11.06 -7.18 18.77
C GLY A 42 12.47 -6.73 19.09
N PHE A 43 12.54 -5.73 19.96
CA PHE A 43 13.77 -5.13 20.48
C PHE A 43 13.79 -5.11 22.02
N GLY A 44 14.93 -4.72 22.62
CA GLY A 44 15.08 -4.61 24.07
C GLY A 44 15.41 -5.95 24.74
N PRO A 45 15.02 -6.15 26.03
CA PRO A 45 15.29 -7.36 26.79
C PRO A 45 14.62 -8.60 26.18
N LYS A 46 15.21 -9.78 26.39
CA LYS A 46 14.65 -11.06 25.95
C LYS A 46 13.42 -11.43 26.78
N VAL A 47 12.33 -11.84 26.12
CA VAL A 47 11.20 -12.54 26.75
C VAL A 47 11.53 -14.01 26.85
N PHE A 48 11.88 -14.64 25.72
CA PHE A 48 12.41 -15.99 25.65
C PHE A 48 13.27 -16.15 24.41
N SER A 49 14.16 -17.18 24.43
CA SER A 49 14.88 -17.63 23.24
C SER A 49 15.17 -19.13 23.31
N PHE A 50 15.37 -19.72 22.14
CA PHE A 50 15.80 -21.09 21.99
C PHE A 50 16.78 -21.23 20.83
N GLN A 51 17.68 -22.21 20.96
CA GLN A 51 18.65 -22.53 19.92
C GLN A 51 18.12 -23.65 19.02
N ARG A 52 18.15 -23.44 17.68
CA ARG A 52 17.87 -24.49 16.72
C ARG A 52 18.96 -24.51 15.65
N GLY A 53 19.77 -25.56 15.68
CA GLY A 53 20.99 -25.62 14.90
C GLY A 53 21.97 -24.52 15.33
N GLU A 54 22.41 -23.71 14.38
CA GLU A 54 23.38 -22.63 14.62
C GLU A 54 22.75 -21.25 14.82
N THR A 55 21.41 -21.16 14.84
CA THR A 55 20.67 -19.90 14.95
C THR A 55 19.90 -19.84 16.26
N GLU A 56 20.03 -18.75 17.00
CA GLU A 56 19.20 -18.45 18.16
C GLU A 56 17.92 -17.73 17.69
N TYR A 57 16.76 -18.27 18.07
CA TYR A 57 15.44 -17.72 17.80
C TYR A 57 14.84 -17.14 19.07
N GLY A 58 14.16 -16.00 19.00
CA GLY A 58 13.55 -15.46 20.20
C GLY A 58 12.58 -14.32 19.98
N LEU A 59 11.95 -13.93 21.11
CA LEU A 59 11.05 -12.80 21.22
C LEU A 59 11.62 -11.81 22.25
N LYS A 60 11.46 -10.52 21.95
CA LYS A 60 11.87 -9.42 22.82
C LYS A 60 10.67 -8.57 23.22
N TRP A 61 10.82 -7.78 24.29
CA TRP A 61 9.71 -7.07 24.94
C TRP A 61 9.05 -5.98 24.09
N ILE A 62 9.81 -5.29 23.26
CA ILE A 62 9.30 -4.17 22.45
C ILE A 62 8.94 -4.67 21.05
N PRO A 63 7.66 -4.88 20.73
CA PRO A 63 7.24 -5.48 19.45
C PRO A 63 7.27 -4.47 18.28
N ALA A 64 8.27 -3.59 18.25
CA ALA A 64 8.42 -2.53 17.26
C ALA A 64 9.39 -2.89 16.13
N GLY A 65 9.29 -4.14 15.62
CA GLY A 65 10.18 -4.61 14.56
C GLY A 65 10.73 -6.00 14.79
N GLY A 66 11.80 -6.35 14.10
CA GLY A 66 12.55 -7.58 14.25
C GLY A 66 13.96 -7.40 13.73
N PHE A 67 14.79 -8.43 13.79
CA PHE A 67 16.08 -8.46 13.12
C PHE A 67 16.57 -9.87 12.86
N CYS A 68 17.25 -10.02 11.74
CA CYS A 68 17.99 -11.20 11.34
C CYS A 68 19.48 -10.87 11.32
N ASP A 69 20.26 -11.43 12.25
CA ASP A 69 21.69 -11.21 12.38
C ASP A 69 22.45 -12.19 11.48
N ILE A 70 22.91 -11.69 10.33
CA ILE A 70 23.71 -12.42 9.34
C ILE A 70 25.15 -11.98 9.48
N ALA A 71 26.07 -12.94 9.77
CA ALA A 71 27.48 -12.64 9.98
C ALA A 71 28.12 -11.89 8.80
N GLY A 72 28.76 -10.76 9.10
CA GLY A 72 29.47 -9.95 8.10
C GLY A 72 28.57 -9.19 7.13
N MET A 73 27.36 -8.80 7.55
CA MET A 73 26.43 -8.03 6.73
C MET A 73 26.96 -6.63 6.41
N THR A 74 27.70 -6.03 7.35
CA THR A 74 28.40 -4.74 7.16
C THR A 74 29.87 -4.87 7.51
N ALA A 75 30.70 -3.93 7.07
CA ALA A 75 32.13 -3.87 7.44
C ALA A 75 32.35 -3.58 8.94
N LEU A 76 31.34 -3.15 9.66
CA LEU A 76 31.37 -2.87 11.10
C LEU A 76 31.07 -4.11 11.95
N ASP A 77 30.60 -5.20 11.35
CA ASP A 77 30.24 -6.42 12.06
C ASP A 77 31.50 -7.29 12.31
N PRO A 78 31.88 -7.54 13.57
CA PRO A 78 32.99 -8.43 13.89
C PRO A 78 32.62 -9.88 13.54
N VAL A 79 33.43 -10.49 12.67
CA VAL A 79 33.25 -11.86 12.21
C VAL A 79 34.37 -12.73 12.78
N THR A 80 34.01 -13.85 13.40
CA THR A 80 35.01 -14.81 13.93
C THR A 80 35.70 -15.57 12.79
N THR A 81 36.84 -16.21 13.07
CA THR A 81 37.55 -17.02 12.06
C THR A 81 36.70 -18.16 11.53
N GLU A 82 35.83 -18.73 12.36
CA GLU A 82 34.93 -19.83 12.00
C GLU A 82 33.75 -19.33 11.08
N GLU A 83 33.30 -18.12 11.32
CA GLU A 83 32.20 -17.52 10.54
C GLU A 83 32.66 -16.94 9.19
N ALA A 84 33.92 -16.50 9.11
CA ALA A 84 34.48 -15.80 7.97
C ALA A 84 34.23 -16.50 6.62
N PRO A 85 34.33 -17.83 6.47
CA PRO A 85 34.04 -18.52 5.19
C PRO A 85 32.57 -18.42 4.76
N ARG A 86 31.67 -18.19 5.72
CA ARG A 86 30.21 -18.13 5.54
C ARG A 86 29.66 -16.73 5.72
N ALA A 87 30.51 -15.71 5.84
CA ALA A 87 30.11 -14.34 6.00
C ALA A 87 29.42 -13.79 4.74
N PHE A 88 28.47 -12.88 4.93
CA PHE A 88 27.70 -12.21 3.88
C PHE A 88 28.60 -11.56 2.81
N PHE A 89 29.64 -10.81 3.22
CA PHE A 89 30.56 -10.14 2.29
C PHE A 89 31.36 -11.09 1.39
N ARG A 90 31.48 -12.37 1.75
CA ARG A 90 32.12 -13.41 0.91
C ARG A 90 31.26 -13.89 -0.24
N ARG A 91 29.97 -13.60 -0.20
CA ARG A 91 29.02 -14.07 -1.21
C ARG A 91 29.05 -13.18 -2.47
N LYS A 92 28.62 -13.76 -3.61
CA LYS A 92 28.48 -13.01 -4.85
C LYS A 92 27.48 -11.87 -4.68
N THR A 93 27.67 -10.73 -5.37
CA THR A 93 26.79 -9.56 -5.24
C THR A 93 25.31 -9.90 -5.45
N TRP A 94 24.98 -10.73 -6.45
CA TRP A 94 23.59 -11.11 -6.70
C TRP A 94 22.97 -11.88 -5.52
N GLN A 95 23.73 -12.76 -4.84
CA GLN A 95 23.25 -13.47 -3.65
C GLN A 95 22.98 -12.50 -2.50
N ARG A 96 23.88 -11.53 -2.31
CA ARG A 96 23.70 -10.46 -1.30
C ARG A 96 22.45 -9.63 -1.60
N VAL A 97 22.23 -9.24 -2.86
CA VAL A 97 21.03 -8.50 -3.28
C VAL A 97 19.76 -9.32 -3.06
N VAL A 98 19.76 -10.61 -3.42
CA VAL A 98 18.61 -11.49 -3.18
C VAL A 98 18.28 -11.57 -1.68
N VAL A 99 19.27 -11.74 -0.82
CA VAL A 99 19.06 -11.79 0.63
C VAL A 99 18.47 -10.47 1.15
N LEU A 100 19.02 -9.33 0.73
CA LEU A 100 18.53 -8.01 1.15
C LEU A 100 17.14 -7.69 0.60
N SER A 101 16.78 -8.20 -0.59
CA SER A 101 15.44 -7.99 -1.15
C SER A 101 14.40 -8.97 -0.62
N ALA A 102 14.83 -10.06 0.04
CA ALA A 102 13.94 -11.14 0.45
C ALA A 102 12.93 -10.72 1.52
N GLY A 103 13.30 -9.79 2.40
CA GLY A 103 12.37 -9.21 3.38
C GLY A 103 11.21 -8.47 2.70
N SER A 104 11.53 -7.54 1.80
CA SER A 104 10.52 -6.82 1.01
C SER A 104 9.68 -7.76 0.14
N ALA A 105 10.30 -8.81 -0.43
CA ALA A 105 9.58 -9.82 -1.21
C ALA A 105 8.53 -10.56 -0.36
N MET A 106 8.79 -10.81 0.92
CA MET A 106 7.79 -11.41 1.83
C MET A 106 6.60 -10.48 2.07
N HIS A 107 6.82 -9.17 2.23
CA HIS A 107 5.73 -8.21 2.31
C HIS A 107 4.86 -8.21 1.04
N PHE A 108 5.47 -8.22 -0.14
CA PHE A 108 4.72 -8.29 -1.40
C PHE A 108 3.96 -9.61 -1.52
N LEU A 109 4.57 -10.73 -1.12
CA LEU A 109 3.89 -12.03 -1.13
C LEU A 109 2.67 -12.02 -0.21
N ILE A 110 2.79 -11.50 1.02
CA ILE A 110 1.66 -11.36 1.97
C ILE A 110 0.57 -10.48 1.34
N GLY A 111 0.94 -9.31 0.81
CA GLY A 111 0.01 -8.40 0.16
C GLY A 111 -0.75 -9.07 -0.99
N ILE A 112 -0.05 -9.79 -1.88
CA ILE A 112 -0.65 -10.52 -2.99
C ILE A 112 -1.60 -11.63 -2.50
N VAL A 113 -1.21 -12.39 -1.47
CA VAL A 113 -2.07 -13.43 -0.88
C VAL A 113 -3.35 -12.82 -0.30
N LEU A 114 -3.25 -11.71 0.44
CA LEU A 114 -4.40 -11.00 0.99
C LEU A 114 -5.33 -10.47 -0.13
N LEU A 115 -4.77 -9.89 -1.19
CA LEU A 115 -5.54 -9.44 -2.35
C LEU A 115 -6.21 -10.61 -3.08
N TYR A 116 -5.55 -11.76 -3.20
CA TYR A 116 -6.14 -12.94 -3.79
C TYR A 116 -7.31 -13.49 -2.96
N VAL A 117 -7.15 -13.52 -1.63
CA VAL A 117 -8.25 -13.89 -0.71
C VAL A 117 -9.45 -12.95 -0.88
N LEU A 118 -9.21 -11.64 -0.98
CA LEU A 118 -10.24 -10.65 -1.27
C LEU A 118 -10.89 -10.88 -2.63
N ALA A 119 -10.10 -11.20 -3.66
CA ALA A 119 -10.62 -11.45 -5.01
C ALA A 119 -11.55 -12.66 -5.07
N VAL A 120 -11.15 -13.77 -4.46
CA VAL A 120 -11.96 -14.99 -4.38
C VAL A 120 -13.17 -14.81 -3.48
N GLY A 121 -13.05 -14.00 -2.40
CA GLY A 121 -14.12 -13.63 -1.50
C GLY A 121 -15.13 -12.62 -2.08
N GLY A 122 -14.97 -12.20 -3.34
CA GLY A 122 -15.86 -11.23 -3.99
C GLY A 122 -15.77 -9.82 -3.39
N SER A 123 -14.66 -9.48 -2.77
CA SER A 123 -14.43 -8.22 -2.04
C SER A 123 -13.24 -7.42 -2.55
N LEU A 124 -12.66 -7.81 -3.70
CA LEU A 124 -11.61 -7.01 -4.34
C LEU A 124 -12.22 -5.74 -4.93
N PRO A 125 -11.71 -4.54 -4.60
CA PRO A 125 -12.22 -3.31 -5.17
C PRO A 125 -12.18 -3.34 -6.69
N ASN A 126 -13.26 -2.90 -7.31
CA ASN A 126 -13.37 -2.83 -8.75
C ASN A 126 -12.93 -1.45 -9.25
N SER A 127 -11.84 -1.39 -9.95
CA SER A 127 -11.38 -0.17 -10.62
C SER A 127 -11.83 -0.08 -12.08
N SER A 128 -12.38 -1.15 -12.64
CA SER A 128 -12.84 -1.16 -14.04
C SER A 128 -14.14 -0.37 -14.19
N PRO A 129 -14.28 0.48 -15.22
CA PRO A 129 -15.46 1.30 -15.44
C PRO A 129 -16.62 0.51 -16.07
N VAL A 130 -16.91 -0.67 -15.51
CA VAL A 130 -18.06 -1.51 -15.90
C VAL A 130 -19.32 -0.94 -15.27
N VAL A 131 -20.35 -0.71 -16.04
CA VAL A 131 -21.66 -0.26 -15.56
C VAL A 131 -22.34 -1.40 -14.80
N ALA A 132 -22.58 -1.22 -13.50
CA ALA A 132 -23.33 -2.18 -12.69
C ALA A 132 -24.85 -2.05 -12.91
N GLN A 133 -25.33 -0.80 -12.84
CA GLN A 133 -26.75 -0.49 -12.96
C GLN A 133 -26.90 0.84 -13.70
N VAL A 134 -28.01 0.93 -14.43
CA VAL A 134 -28.47 2.16 -15.06
C VAL A 134 -29.68 2.64 -14.27
N ALA A 135 -29.58 3.85 -13.73
CA ALA A 135 -30.65 4.44 -12.93
C ALA A 135 -31.85 4.84 -13.79
N ASP A 136 -33.03 4.73 -13.21
CA ASP A 136 -34.28 5.15 -13.86
C ASP A 136 -34.40 6.68 -13.94
N CYS A 137 -33.65 7.43 -13.12
CA CYS A 137 -33.57 8.88 -13.14
C CYS A 137 -32.29 9.39 -12.52
N VAL A 138 -32.01 10.68 -12.75
CA VAL A 138 -30.98 11.46 -12.02
C VAL A 138 -31.69 12.60 -11.32
N PRO A 139 -31.90 12.56 -9.99
CA PRO A 139 -32.55 13.66 -9.28
C PRO A 139 -31.66 14.90 -9.27
N PRO A 140 -32.25 16.12 -9.20
CA PRO A 140 -31.48 17.37 -9.22
C PRO A 140 -30.58 17.58 -8.00
N ALA A 141 -30.94 16.97 -6.86
CA ALA A 141 -30.18 17.08 -5.62
C ALA A 141 -30.25 15.81 -4.79
N SER A 142 -29.21 15.56 -3.99
CA SER A 142 -29.24 14.55 -2.92
C SER A 142 -29.98 15.10 -1.68
N THR A 143 -30.42 14.20 -0.80
CA THR A 143 -30.92 14.57 0.52
C THR A 143 -29.80 15.15 1.39
N ALA A 144 -30.14 15.82 2.49
CA ALA A 144 -29.18 16.32 3.47
C ALA A 144 -28.32 15.20 4.11
N ALA A 145 -28.79 13.96 4.06
CA ALA A 145 -28.05 12.76 4.48
C ALA A 145 -27.18 12.14 3.35
N GLY A 146 -27.10 12.78 2.17
CA GLY A 146 -26.32 12.31 1.02
C GLY A 146 -27.00 11.20 0.22
N ALA A 147 -28.20 10.73 0.59
CA ALA A 147 -28.93 9.71 -0.14
C ALA A 147 -29.61 10.31 -1.38
N LEU A 148 -29.80 9.49 -2.42
CA LEU A 148 -30.60 9.87 -3.57
C LEU A 148 -32.09 9.72 -3.23
N PRO A 149 -32.93 10.76 -3.48
CA PRO A 149 -34.37 10.63 -3.33
C PRO A 149 -34.94 9.66 -4.40
N PRO A 150 -36.13 9.08 -4.15
CA PRO A 150 -36.82 8.30 -5.16
C PRO A 150 -37.15 9.13 -6.41
N CYS A 151 -37.10 8.48 -7.58
CA CYS A 151 -37.38 9.10 -8.86
C CYS A 151 -38.75 9.75 -8.90
N GLN A 152 -38.82 10.96 -9.43
CA GLN A 152 -40.09 11.68 -9.70
C GLN A 152 -40.40 11.68 -11.20
N PRO A 153 -41.68 11.74 -11.57
CA PRO A 153 -42.09 11.87 -12.98
C PRO A 153 -41.44 13.09 -13.62
N GLY A 154 -40.82 12.90 -14.79
CA GLY A 154 -40.16 13.97 -15.55
C GLY A 154 -38.67 14.19 -15.24
N GLU A 155 -38.10 13.51 -14.26
CA GLU A 155 -36.66 13.57 -14.02
C GLU A 155 -35.87 12.89 -15.14
N PRO A 156 -34.72 13.45 -15.56
CA PRO A 156 -33.93 12.91 -16.67
C PRO A 156 -33.32 11.56 -16.35
N ALA A 157 -33.26 10.66 -17.32
CA ALA A 157 -32.60 9.37 -17.28
C ALA A 157 -31.53 9.26 -18.39
N PRO A 158 -30.43 10.02 -18.33
CA PRO A 158 -29.57 10.25 -19.50
C PRO A 158 -28.93 8.98 -20.05
N ALA A 159 -28.36 8.14 -19.19
CA ALA A 159 -27.73 6.87 -19.61
C ALA A 159 -28.78 5.89 -20.17
N LYS A 160 -29.94 5.81 -19.53
CA LYS A 160 -31.06 4.96 -20.00
C LYS A 160 -31.59 5.43 -21.35
N ALA A 161 -31.80 6.73 -21.53
CA ALA A 161 -32.25 7.33 -22.80
C ALA A 161 -31.24 7.13 -23.94
N ALA A 162 -29.93 7.14 -23.63
CA ALA A 162 -28.86 6.88 -24.58
C ALA A 162 -28.65 5.38 -24.87
N GLY A 163 -29.38 4.49 -24.20
CA GLY A 163 -29.28 3.04 -24.42
C GLY A 163 -28.07 2.36 -23.76
N VAL A 164 -27.50 2.94 -22.69
CA VAL A 164 -26.51 2.26 -21.85
C VAL A 164 -27.16 1.07 -21.15
N LEU A 165 -26.42 -0.03 -21.05
CA LEU A 165 -26.88 -1.25 -20.38
C LEU A 165 -25.91 -1.65 -19.25
N ALA A 166 -26.43 -2.40 -18.28
CA ALA A 166 -25.59 -3.07 -17.31
C ALA A 166 -24.63 -4.05 -18.02
N GLY A 167 -23.35 -4.05 -17.61
CA GLY A 167 -22.29 -4.81 -18.25
C GLY A 167 -21.51 -4.04 -19.33
N ASP A 168 -21.93 -2.87 -19.75
CA ASP A 168 -21.14 -2.00 -20.63
C ASP A 168 -19.86 -1.54 -19.93
N VAL A 169 -18.73 -1.52 -20.63
CA VAL A 169 -17.46 -0.99 -20.13
C VAL A 169 -17.20 0.36 -20.78
N ILE A 170 -17.12 1.43 -19.99
CA ILE A 170 -16.81 2.75 -20.52
C ILE A 170 -15.33 2.82 -20.89
N THR A 171 -15.01 3.01 -22.18
CA THR A 171 -13.63 3.05 -22.67
C THR A 171 -13.14 4.45 -23.03
N SER A 172 -14.08 5.40 -23.26
CA SER A 172 -13.74 6.80 -23.53
C SER A 172 -14.86 7.73 -23.08
N VAL A 173 -14.50 8.90 -22.55
CA VAL A 173 -15.43 9.98 -22.17
C VAL A 173 -14.92 11.29 -22.76
N ALA A 174 -15.76 11.98 -23.52
CA ALA A 174 -15.43 13.25 -24.21
C ALA A 174 -14.13 13.14 -25.05
N GLY A 175 -13.89 12.00 -25.71
CA GLY A 175 -12.70 11.74 -26.52
C GLY A 175 -11.46 11.34 -25.72
N THR A 176 -11.50 11.38 -24.38
CA THR A 176 -10.39 10.96 -23.53
C THR A 176 -10.54 9.47 -23.19
N PRO A 177 -9.55 8.61 -23.51
CA PRO A 177 -9.57 7.22 -23.11
C PRO A 177 -9.58 7.08 -21.57
N VAL A 178 -10.38 6.15 -21.06
CA VAL A 178 -10.46 5.84 -19.62
C VAL A 178 -10.29 4.34 -19.40
N SER A 179 -9.56 3.99 -18.37
CA SER A 179 -9.32 2.61 -17.96
C SER A 179 -9.80 2.30 -16.54
N THR A 180 -10.14 3.35 -15.77
CA THR A 180 -10.63 3.21 -14.41
C THR A 180 -11.94 3.96 -14.18
N THR A 181 -12.72 3.46 -13.23
CA THR A 181 -13.97 4.11 -12.77
C THR A 181 -13.72 5.54 -12.31
N GLU A 182 -12.61 5.77 -11.59
CA GLU A 182 -12.26 7.11 -11.09
C GLU A 182 -12.01 8.10 -12.24
N GLN A 183 -11.26 7.69 -13.27
CA GLN A 183 -11.05 8.53 -14.48
C GLN A 183 -12.37 8.86 -15.17
N ALA A 184 -13.22 7.84 -15.39
CA ALA A 184 -14.51 8.04 -16.02
C ALA A 184 -15.40 9.01 -15.21
N GLN A 185 -15.49 8.79 -13.89
CA GLN A 185 -16.26 9.64 -12.98
C GLN A 185 -15.75 11.08 -12.96
N THR A 186 -14.44 11.29 -12.84
CA THR A 186 -13.84 12.62 -12.78
C THR A 186 -14.15 13.43 -14.03
N ILE A 187 -14.04 12.81 -15.21
CA ILE A 187 -14.36 13.49 -16.47
C ILE A 187 -15.87 13.78 -16.56
N ILE A 188 -16.73 12.78 -16.28
CA ILE A 188 -18.19 12.97 -16.33
C ILE A 188 -18.63 14.09 -15.37
N GLN A 189 -18.11 14.11 -14.14
CA GLN A 189 -18.45 15.12 -13.14
C GLN A 189 -18.11 16.55 -13.56
N SER A 190 -17.08 16.73 -14.39
CA SER A 190 -16.66 18.04 -14.91
C SER A 190 -17.48 18.52 -16.13
N LYS A 191 -18.27 17.65 -16.75
CA LYS A 191 -19.02 17.95 -18.00
C LYS A 191 -20.48 18.31 -17.73
N ARG A 192 -21.10 18.93 -18.72
CA ARG A 192 -22.53 19.29 -18.78
C ARG A 192 -23.00 19.19 -20.23
N GLY A 193 -24.29 18.85 -20.41
CA GLY A 193 -24.89 18.72 -21.73
C GLY A 193 -24.47 17.45 -22.49
N PRO A 194 -24.66 17.39 -23.81
CA PRO A 194 -24.37 16.19 -24.58
C PRO A 194 -22.86 15.90 -24.66
N VAL A 195 -22.47 14.72 -24.22
CA VAL A 195 -21.06 14.25 -24.16
C VAL A 195 -20.94 12.95 -24.94
N PRO A 196 -19.98 12.82 -25.87
CA PRO A 196 -19.69 11.56 -26.53
C PRO A 196 -19.01 10.62 -25.54
N ILE A 197 -19.57 9.42 -25.37
CA ILE A 197 -19.06 8.36 -24.53
C ILE A 197 -18.97 7.07 -25.35
N VAL A 198 -17.81 6.41 -25.35
CA VAL A 198 -17.65 5.12 -26.01
C VAL A 198 -17.73 4.05 -24.94
N VAL A 199 -18.61 3.08 -25.14
CA VAL A 199 -18.71 1.89 -24.32
C VAL A 199 -18.32 0.66 -25.15
N GLU A 200 -17.76 -0.34 -24.49
CA GLU A 200 -17.55 -1.66 -25.08
C GLU A 200 -18.67 -2.58 -24.60
N ARG A 201 -19.41 -3.15 -25.55
CA ARG A 201 -20.52 -4.09 -25.31
C ARG A 201 -20.25 -5.39 -26.05
N ALA A 202 -20.14 -6.49 -25.33
CA ALA A 202 -19.79 -7.80 -25.89
C ALA A 202 -18.54 -7.77 -26.80
N GLY A 203 -17.49 -7.05 -26.39
CA GLY A 203 -16.23 -6.91 -27.11
C GLY A 203 -16.27 -5.97 -28.32
N LYS A 204 -17.36 -5.21 -28.54
CA LYS A 204 -17.51 -4.26 -29.66
C LYS A 204 -17.66 -2.82 -29.14
N PRO A 205 -16.91 -1.86 -29.68
CA PRO A 205 -17.05 -0.46 -29.29
C PRO A 205 -18.38 0.09 -29.84
N LEU A 206 -19.09 0.82 -28.99
CA LEU A 206 -20.35 1.52 -29.31
C LEU A 206 -20.23 2.96 -28.85
N ALA A 207 -20.34 3.90 -29.79
CA ALA A 207 -20.34 5.31 -29.49
C ALA A 207 -21.77 5.79 -29.16
N LEU A 208 -21.93 6.42 -28.02
CA LEU A 208 -23.20 6.98 -27.53
C LEU A 208 -23.00 8.46 -27.21
N THR A 209 -24.05 9.24 -27.37
CA THR A 209 -24.08 10.63 -26.88
C THR A 209 -25.02 10.67 -25.69
N ILE A 210 -24.45 11.01 -24.51
CA ILE A 210 -25.19 11.01 -23.24
C ILE A 210 -25.26 12.45 -22.73
N ASP A 211 -26.45 12.90 -22.39
CA ASP A 211 -26.65 14.23 -21.81
C ASP A 211 -26.24 14.22 -20.31
N VAL A 212 -25.15 14.91 -19.98
CA VAL A 212 -24.67 14.99 -18.61
C VAL A 212 -25.44 16.06 -17.85
N VAL A 213 -26.29 15.65 -16.94
CA VAL A 213 -27.15 16.55 -16.15
C VAL A 213 -26.48 16.97 -14.85
N PRO A 214 -26.71 18.21 -14.37
CA PRO A 214 -26.19 18.66 -13.08
C PRO A 214 -26.96 18.00 -11.93
N MET A 215 -26.24 17.55 -10.91
CA MET A 215 -26.78 17.08 -9.64
C MET A 215 -26.03 17.76 -8.50
N THR A 216 -26.76 18.34 -7.55
CA THR A 216 -26.18 18.95 -6.35
C THR A 216 -26.16 17.92 -5.22
N ALA A 217 -24.96 17.55 -4.81
CA ALA A 217 -24.74 16.68 -3.66
C ALA A 217 -24.39 17.52 -2.43
N VAL A 218 -25.04 17.23 -1.31
CA VAL A 218 -24.73 17.82 0.00
C VAL A 218 -23.86 16.82 0.77
N ASP A 219 -22.66 17.23 1.16
CA ASP A 219 -21.82 16.45 2.05
C ASP A 219 -22.48 16.38 3.43
N PRO A 220 -22.79 15.18 3.94
CA PRO A 220 -23.51 15.04 5.22
C PRO A 220 -22.71 15.52 6.42
N THR A 221 -21.36 15.57 6.32
CA THR A 221 -20.46 15.96 7.41
C THR A 221 -20.18 17.46 7.37
N THR A 222 -19.73 17.98 6.23
CA THR A 222 -19.29 19.37 6.07
C THR A 222 -20.46 20.33 5.71
N LYS A 223 -21.61 19.77 5.33
CA LYS A 223 -22.79 20.49 4.82
C LYS A 223 -22.50 21.35 3.58
N VAL A 224 -21.37 21.13 2.94
CA VAL A 224 -20.98 21.81 1.69
C VAL A 224 -21.76 21.20 0.52
N SER A 225 -22.39 22.05 -0.27
CA SER A 225 -23.10 21.63 -1.50
C SER A 225 -22.15 21.69 -2.69
N THR A 226 -22.02 20.59 -3.43
CA THR A 226 -21.20 20.52 -4.65
C THR A 226 -22.06 20.05 -5.82
N THR A 227 -22.08 20.83 -6.91
CA THR A 227 -22.81 20.45 -8.12
C THR A 227 -21.87 19.79 -9.12
N THR A 228 -22.15 18.52 -9.45
CA THR A 228 -21.35 17.70 -10.39
C THR A 228 -22.21 17.16 -11.52
N GLY A 229 -21.58 16.80 -12.65
CA GLY A 229 -22.26 16.13 -13.75
C GLY A 229 -22.56 14.67 -13.42
N ARG A 230 -23.75 14.21 -13.82
CA ARG A 230 -24.17 12.82 -13.65
C ARG A 230 -24.85 12.31 -14.92
N ILE A 231 -24.73 11.01 -15.18
CA ILE A 231 -25.39 10.33 -16.30
C ILE A 231 -26.36 9.22 -15.86
N GLY A 232 -26.40 8.92 -14.57
CA GLY A 232 -27.30 7.90 -14.03
C GLY A 232 -26.76 6.47 -14.21
N VAL A 233 -25.46 6.26 -14.04
CA VAL A 233 -24.87 4.93 -13.94
C VAL A 233 -24.22 4.72 -12.58
N SER A 234 -24.27 3.49 -12.09
CA SER A 234 -23.46 3.06 -10.95
C SER A 234 -22.40 2.05 -11.38
N PHE A 235 -21.30 2.04 -10.66
CA PHE A 235 -20.22 1.07 -10.84
C PHE A 235 -20.19 0.14 -9.63
N PRO A 236 -19.90 -1.16 -9.80
CA PRO A 236 -19.79 -2.07 -8.66
C PRO A 236 -18.54 -1.71 -7.86
N PHE A 237 -18.68 -1.62 -6.53
CA PHE A 237 -17.53 -1.40 -5.65
C PHE A 237 -16.59 -2.60 -5.61
N TYR A 238 -17.12 -3.81 -5.77
CA TYR A 238 -16.39 -5.06 -5.66
C TYR A 238 -16.62 -5.94 -6.88
N GLN A 239 -15.62 -6.78 -7.17
CA GLN A 239 -15.69 -7.77 -8.24
C GLN A 239 -16.04 -9.13 -7.67
N THR A 240 -16.96 -9.83 -8.31
CA THR A 240 -17.25 -11.25 -8.03
C THR A 240 -16.45 -12.09 -9.03
N LEU A 241 -15.43 -12.80 -8.56
CA LEU A 241 -14.48 -13.53 -9.39
C LEU A 241 -14.43 -15.00 -8.93
N ASN A 242 -14.28 -15.91 -9.88
CA ASN A 242 -13.93 -17.29 -9.54
C ASN A 242 -12.41 -17.41 -9.28
N PRO A 243 -11.92 -18.50 -8.66
CA PRO A 243 -10.50 -18.65 -8.33
C PRO A 243 -9.54 -18.49 -9.52
N VAL A 244 -9.95 -18.85 -10.72
CA VAL A 244 -9.09 -18.73 -11.92
C VAL A 244 -9.03 -17.27 -12.41
N THR A 245 -10.19 -16.60 -12.51
CA THR A 245 -10.24 -15.19 -12.93
C THR A 245 -9.74 -14.23 -11.86
N ALA A 246 -9.72 -14.65 -10.60
CA ALA A 246 -9.12 -13.90 -9.49
C ALA A 246 -7.60 -13.73 -9.64
N VAL A 247 -6.89 -14.66 -10.28
CA VAL A 247 -5.43 -14.58 -10.44
C VAL A 247 -5.03 -13.33 -11.24
N PRO A 248 -5.44 -13.17 -12.53
CA PRO A 248 -5.06 -11.97 -13.29
C PRO A 248 -5.58 -10.67 -12.65
N ALA A 249 -6.76 -10.67 -12.03
CA ALA A 249 -7.29 -9.50 -11.33
C ALA A 249 -6.42 -9.10 -10.13
N THR A 250 -5.95 -10.07 -9.34
CA THR A 250 -5.02 -9.84 -8.23
C THR A 250 -3.72 -9.20 -8.72
N PHE A 251 -3.13 -9.70 -9.80
CA PHE A 251 -1.90 -9.10 -10.34
C PHE A 251 -2.12 -7.70 -10.92
N ALA A 252 -3.25 -7.45 -11.59
CA ALA A 252 -3.60 -6.13 -12.08
C ALA A 252 -3.76 -5.14 -10.90
N PHE A 253 -4.49 -5.53 -9.85
CA PHE A 253 -4.67 -4.71 -8.67
C PHE A 253 -3.36 -4.53 -7.88
N THR A 254 -2.49 -5.55 -7.84
CA THR A 254 -1.14 -5.44 -7.30
C THR A 254 -0.34 -4.33 -7.99
N GLY A 255 -0.40 -4.24 -9.31
CA GLY A 255 0.22 -3.14 -10.07
C GLY A 255 -0.30 -1.77 -9.67
N GLN A 256 -1.62 -1.64 -9.46
CA GLN A 256 -2.23 -0.39 -8.96
C GLN A 256 -1.76 -0.06 -7.55
N MET A 257 -1.67 -1.05 -6.65
CA MET A 257 -1.14 -0.87 -5.29
C MET A 257 0.30 -0.38 -5.29
N PHE A 258 1.16 -0.91 -6.15
CA PHE A 258 2.52 -0.40 -6.31
C PHE A 258 2.56 1.05 -6.77
N ALA A 259 1.76 1.39 -7.80
CA ALA A 259 1.69 2.76 -8.32
C ALA A 259 1.17 3.74 -7.26
N ALA A 260 0.10 3.38 -6.55
CA ALA A 260 -0.48 4.19 -5.47
C ALA A 260 0.51 4.36 -4.30
N THR A 261 1.20 3.30 -3.90
CA THR A 261 2.22 3.33 -2.85
C THR A 261 3.37 4.26 -3.24
N TRP A 262 3.87 4.15 -4.47
CA TRP A 262 4.94 5.00 -4.97
C TRP A 262 4.54 6.47 -5.02
N GLN A 263 3.36 6.78 -5.55
CA GLN A 263 2.80 8.14 -5.56
C GLN A 263 2.61 8.67 -4.14
N GLY A 264 2.06 7.87 -3.23
CA GLY A 264 1.89 8.22 -1.83
C GLY A 264 3.22 8.55 -1.14
N LEU A 265 4.28 7.79 -1.46
CA LEU A 265 5.63 8.04 -0.93
C LEU A 265 6.22 9.36 -1.45
N LEU A 266 6.04 9.67 -2.74
CA LEU A 266 6.50 10.94 -3.33
C LEU A 266 5.75 12.15 -2.76
N MET A 267 4.43 12.02 -2.52
CA MET A 267 3.61 13.10 -1.95
C MET A 267 3.70 13.19 -0.42
N PHE A 268 4.41 12.27 0.23
CA PHE A 268 4.48 12.21 1.69
C PHE A 268 4.98 13.52 2.34
N PRO A 269 6.04 14.21 1.84
CA PRO A 269 6.50 15.46 2.43
C PRO A 269 5.43 16.56 2.41
N GLU A 270 4.62 16.62 1.35
CA GLU A 270 3.54 17.61 1.20
C GLU A 270 2.41 17.41 2.20
N LYS A 271 2.26 16.18 2.73
CA LYS A 271 1.21 15.81 3.67
C LYS A 271 1.60 15.98 5.14
N VAL A 272 2.87 16.21 5.45
CA VAL A 272 3.35 16.44 6.84
C VAL A 272 2.66 17.63 7.52
N PRO A 273 2.40 18.78 6.86
CA PRO A 273 1.66 19.88 7.47
C PRO A 273 0.24 19.51 7.91
N ALA A 274 -0.42 18.56 7.25
CA ALA A 274 -1.75 18.08 7.66
C ALA A 274 -1.69 17.32 9.00
N VAL A 275 -0.59 16.63 9.28
CA VAL A 275 -0.36 15.96 10.58
C VAL A 275 -0.23 16.98 11.69
N LEU A 276 0.50 18.08 11.48
CA LEU A 276 0.64 19.16 12.46
C LEU A 276 -0.69 19.87 12.73
N LYS A 277 -1.49 20.12 11.68
CA LYS A 277 -2.84 20.66 11.83
C LYS A 277 -3.75 19.75 12.65
N ALA A 278 -3.66 18.43 12.43
CA ALA A 278 -4.44 17.45 13.20
C ALA A 278 -4.09 17.47 14.70
N ILE A 279 -2.81 17.62 15.05
CA ILE A 279 -2.35 17.78 16.44
C ILE A 279 -2.91 19.09 17.05
N GLY A 280 -3.01 20.15 16.22
CA GLY A 280 -3.59 21.45 16.61
C GLY A 280 -5.13 21.46 16.71
N GLY A 281 -5.82 20.32 16.57
CA GLY A 281 -7.27 20.20 16.71
C GLY A 281 -8.07 20.56 15.45
N ALA A 282 -7.44 20.64 14.27
CA ALA A 282 -8.17 20.80 13.01
C ALA A 282 -9.07 19.56 12.73
N PRO A 283 -10.15 19.70 11.95
CA PRO A 283 -10.98 18.56 11.54
C PRO A 283 -10.12 17.42 10.95
N PRO A 284 -10.50 16.15 11.15
CA PRO A 284 -9.75 15.00 10.63
C PRO A 284 -9.62 15.07 9.10
N ASP A 285 -8.38 15.09 8.60
CA ASP A 285 -8.08 14.98 7.18
C ASP A 285 -7.77 13.52 6.85
N LEU A 286 -8.66 12.89 6.07
CA LEU A 286 -8.51 11.48 5.64
C LEU A 286 -7.29 11.24 4.76
N ASN A 287 -6.71 12.29 4.18
CA ASN A 287 -5.53 12.20 3.32
C ASN A 287 -4.21 12.38 4.05
N ARG A 288 -4.22 12.65 5.37
CA ARG A 288 -2.98 12.75 6.14
C ARG A 288 -2.31 11.39 6.32
N PRO A 289 -0.98 11.36 6.46
CA PRO A 289 -0.27 10.14 6.85
C PRO A 289 -0.79 9.59 8.19
N VAL A 290 -0.91 8.27 8.24
CA VAL A 290 -1.38 7.51 9.41
C VAL A 290 -0.23 6.66 9.91
N SER A 291 -0.04 6.59 11.23
CA SER A 291 0.94 5.70 11.86
C SER A 291 0.41 4.26 11.94
N VAL A 292 1.28 3.34 12.39
CA VAL A 292 0.86 1.96 12.70
C VAL A 292 -0.23 1.93 13.78
N VAL A 293 -0.18 2.87 14.73
CA VAL A 293 -1.22 3.01 15.78
C VAL A 293 -2.54 3.41 15.14
N GLY A 294 -2.55 4.44 14.30
CA GLY A 294 -3.75 4.89 13.59
C GLY A 294 -4.30 3.81 12.65
N ALA A 295 -3.44 3.11 11.92
CA ALA A 295 -3.85 1.99 11.08
C ALA A 295 -4.51 0.87 11.90
N SER A 296 -3.99 0.59 13.11
CA SER A 296 -4.59 -0.39 14.04
C SER A 296 -5.95 0.08 14.56
N ILE A 297 -6.11 1.37 14.82
CA ILE A 297 -7.41 1.97 15.22
C ILE A 297 -8.43 1.82 14.09
N ILE A 298 -8.06 2.18 12.86
CA ILE A 298 -8.91 2.02 11.67
C ILE A 298 -9.27 0.54 11.44
N GLY A 299 -8.31 -0.38 11.65
CA GLY A 299 -8.54 -1.82 11.61
C GLY A 299 -9.55 -2.27 12.69
N GLY A 300 -9.48 -1.67 13.89
CA GLY A 300 -10.45 -1.89 14.96
C GLY A 300 -11.85 -1.45 14.58
N ASP A 301 -12.00 -0.25 14.02
CA ASP A 301 -13.29 0.27 13.53
C ASP A 301 -13.87 -0.61 12.41
N ALA A 302 -13.01 -1.06 11.49
CA ALA A 302 -13.40 -1.97 10.41
C ALA A 302 -13.95 -3.31 10.95
N ALA A 303 -13.28 -3.88 11.95
CA ALA A 303 -13.72 -5.11 12.59
C ALA A 303 -15.03 -4.91 13.38
N GLU A 304 -15.19 -3.78 14.06
CA GLU A 304 -16.41 -3.43 14.80
C GLU A 304 -17.61 -3.26 13.88
N SER A 305 -17.40 -2.62 12.72
CA SER A 305 -18.43 -2.42 11.69
C SER A 305 -18.66 -3.66 10.80
N GLY A 306 -17.95 -4.78 11.04
CA GLY A 306 -18.04 -5.98 10.21
C GLY A 306 -17.38 -5.85 8.81
N GLN A 307 -16.61 -4.80 8.57
CA GLN A 307 -15.95 -4.51 7.29
C GLN A 307 -14.64 -5.28 7.14
N TRP A 308 -14.67 -6.59 7.24
CA TRP A 308 -13.50 -7.47 7.18
C TRP A 308 -12.72 -7.36 5.87
N SER A 309 -13.40 -7.09 4.77
CA SER A 309 -12.75 -6.86 3.47
C SER A 309 -11.88 -5.61 3.49
N PHE A 310 -12.35 -4.53 4.10
CA PHE A 310 -11.57 -3.32 4.27
C PHE A 310 -10.39 -3.53 5.24
N PHE A 311 -10.60 -4.28 6.32
CA PHE A 311 -9.53 -4.69 7.24
C PHE A 311 -8.38 -5.41 6.52
N LEU A 312 -8.70 -6.41 5.69
CA LEU A 312 -7.70 -7.16 4.91
C LEU A 312 -7.04 -6.29 3.84
N LEU A 313 -7.81 -5.42 3.19
CA LEU A 313 -7.27 -4.48 2.21
C LEU A 313 -6.29 -3.49 2.84
N LEU A 314 -6.60 -2.96 4.02
CA LEU A 314 -5.72 -2.08 4.78
C LEU A 314 -4.41 -2.79 5.17
N LEU A 315 -4.51 -4.05 5.63
CA LEU A 315 -3.33 -4.87 5.95
C LEU A 315 -2.50 -5.17 4.70
N ALA A 316 -3.13 -5.43 3.55
CA ALA A 316 -2.43 -5.60 2.28
C ALA A 316 -1.72 -4.31 1.86
N ALA A 317 -2.40 -3.15 1.92
CA ALA A 317 -1.84 -1.85 1.60
C ALA A 317 -0.63 -1.51 2.47
N LEU A 318 -0.70 -1.80 3.77
CA LEU A 318 0.42 -1.60 4.69
C LEU A 318 1.61 -2.49 4.31
N ASN A 319 1.38 -3.75 3.92
CA ASN A 319 2.44 -4.63 3.45
C ASN A 319 3.10 -4.09 2.18
N PHE A 320 2.34 -3.61 1.19
CA PHE A 320 2.93 -2.97 0.00
C PHE A 320 3.73 -1.73 0.37
N PHE A 321 3.20 -0.89 1.26
CA PHE A 321 3.90 0.31 1.72
C PHE A 321 5.24 -0.04 2.38
N VAL A 322 5.24 -0.94 3.35
CA VAL A 322 6.48 -1.34 4.06
C VAL A 322 7.46 -2.02 3.11
N GLY A 323 6.99 -2.88 2.20
CA GLY A 323 7.83 -3.53 1.22
C GLY A 323 8.53 -2.55 0.26
N VAL A 324 7.80 -1.56 -0.26
CA VAL A 324 8.35 -0.50 -1.13
C VAL A 324 9.27 0.42 -0.34
N PHE A 325 8.86 0.83 0.86
CA PHE A 325 9.64 1.72 1.71
C PHE A 325 10.99 1.12 2.08
N ASN A 326 11.05 -0.18 2.42
CA ASN A 326 12.31 -0.85 2.73
C ASN A 326 13.26 -0.98 1.52
N LEU A 327 12.78 -0.82 0.30
CA LEU A 327 13.62 -0.80 -0.91
C LEU A 327 14.14 0.60 -1.26
N VAL A 328 13.76 1.65 -0.52
CA VAL A 328 14.33 3.00 -0.71
C VAL A 328 15.85 2.96 -0.46
N PRO A 329 16.68 3.55 -1.34
CA PRO A 329 18.14 3.46 -1.27
C PRO A 329 18.75 4.36 -0.17
N LEU A 330 18.26 4.22 1.05
CA LEU A 330 18.68 4.98 2.23
C LEU A 330 18.98 4.03 3.40
N LEU A 331 20.15 4.13 4.01
CA LEU A 331 20.46 3.40 5.24
C LEU A 331 19.64 3.98 6.41
N PRO A 332 19.13 3.14 7.34
CA PRO A 332 19.45 1.72 7.53
C PRO A 332 18.50 0.72 6.81
N LEU A 333 17.71 1.17 5.83
CA LEU A 333 16.80 0.30 5.10
C LEU A 333 17.55 -0.71 4.22
N ASP A 334 16.91 -1.83 3.89
CA ASP A 334 17.48 -2.87 3.01
C ASP A 334 17.92 -2.31 1.66
N GLY A 335 17.12 -1.39 1.08
CA GLY A 335 17.43 -0.68 -0.15
C GLY A 335 18.74 0.10 -0.09
N GLY A 336 19.09 0.67 1.06
CA GLY A 336 20.38 1.33 1.29
C GLY A 336 21.54 0.34 1.20
N HIS A 337 21.40 -0.82 1.83
CA HIS A 337 22.40 -1.90 1.72
C HIS A 337 22.50 -2.46 0.31
N ILE A 338 21.38 -2.59 -0.41
CA ILE A 338 21.36 -2.98 -1.83
C ILE A 338 22.13 -1.95 -2.67
N ALA A 339 21.85 -0.66 -2.48
CA ALA A 339 22.52 0.43 -3.20
C ALA A 339 24.03 0.42 -3.00
N VAL A 340 24.50 0.23 -1.77
CA VAL A 340 25.94 0.11 -1.46
C VAL A 340 26.55 -1.10 -2.19
N ASN A 341 25.90 -2.27 -2.13
CA ASN A 341 26.38 -3.48 -2.80
C ASN A 341 26.44 -3.33 -4.33
N LEU A 342 25.45 -2.68 -4.94
CA LEU A 342 25.43 -2.41 -6.38
C LEU A 342 26.48 -1.38 -6.76
N TYR A 343 26.65 -0.30 -5.98
CA TYR A 343 27.69 0.70 -6.17
C TYR A 343 29.09 0.06 -6.17
N GLU A 344 29.40 -0.78 -5.16
CA GLU A 344 30.67 -1.50 -5.09
C GLU A 344 30.88 -2.35 -6.36
N ARG A 345 29.84 -3.07 -6.81
CA ARG A 345 29.92 -3.90 -8.01
C ARG A 345 30.19 -3.08 -9.27
N VAL A 346 29.47 -1.99 -9.46
CA VAL A 346 29.65 -1.10 -10.63
C VAL A 346 31.03 -0.45 -10.60
N ARG A 347 31.41 0.13 -9.47
CA ARG A 347 32.73 0.76 -9.25
C ARG A 347 33.88 -0.20 -9.61
N ASP A 348 33.84 -1.41 -9.07
CA ASP A 348 34.91 -2.39 -9.26
C ASP A 348 34.93 -2.95 -10.69
N THR A 349 33.77 -3.07 -11.32
CA THR A 349 33.68 -3.46 -12.75
C THR A 349 34.30 -2.40 -13.66
N VAL A 350 33.98 -1.13 -13.42
CA VAL A 350 34.56 0.00 -14.19
C VAL A 350 36.08 0.09 -13.97
N ARG A 351 36.55 -0.03 -12.73
CA ARG A 351 37.98 -0.02 -12.40
C ARG A 351 38.75 -1.15 -13.13
N ARG A 352 38.21 -2.37 -13.10
CA ARG A 352 38.81 -3.52 -13.81
C ARG A 352 38.89 -3.27 -15.31
N ARG A 353 37.86 -2.69 -15.93
CA ARG A 353 37.88 -2.34 -17.36
C ARG A 353 38.93 -1.27 -17.68
N LEU A 354 39.27 -0.42 -16.72
CA LEU A 354 40.30 0.60 -16.82
C LEU A 354 41.69 0.08 -16.38
N GLY A 355 41.88 -1.24 -16.20
CA GLY A 355 43.16 -1.83 -15.77
C GLY A 355 43.51 -1.56 -14.31
N LYS A 356 42.58 -1.06 -13.48
CA LYS A 356 42.83 -0.71 -12.06
C LYS A 356 42.34 -1.83 -11.12
N VAL A 357 43.04 -1.98 -9.99
CA VAL A 357 42.69 -2.93 -8.93
C VAL A 357 41.36 -2.51 -8.28
N ALA A 358 40.55 -3.51 -7.83
CA ALA A 358 39.33 -3.26 -7.05
C ALA A 358 39.65 -2.46 -5.77
N MET A 359 38.73 -1.62 -5.35
CA MET A 359 38.87 -0.88 -4.09
C MET A 359 38.39 -1.71 -2.90
N PRO A 360 38.82 -1.39 -1.69
CA PRO A 360 38.25 -1.96 -0.48
C PRO A 360 36.72 -1.69 -0.41
N PRO A 361 35.98 -2.47 0.38
CA PRO A 361 34.55 -2.23 0.64
C PRO A 361 34.29 -0.79 1.08
N VAL A 362 33.05 -0.35 0.82
CA VAL A 362 32.60 0.99 1.26
C VAL A 362 32.71 1.09 2.78
N ASP A 363 33.31 2.17 3.23
CA ASP A 363 33.41 2.48 4.64
C ASP A 363 32.06 3.01 5.16
N TYR A 364 31.33 2.16 5.89
CA TYR A 364 30.04 2.50 6.47
C TYR A 364 30.12 3.62 7.51
N THR A 365 31.31 3.85 8.12
CA THR A 365 31.46 4.95 9.09
C THR A 365 31.22 6.31 8.44
N ARG A 366 31.56 6.46 7.16
CA ARG A 366 31.31 7.69 6.38
C ARG A 366 29.84 7.91 6.06
N LEU A 367 29.02 6.84 6.07
CA LEU A 367 27.59 6.90 5.81
C LEU A 367 26.78 7.14 7.09
N LEU A 368 27.38 6.94 8.28
CA LEU A 368 26.71 7.11 9.57
C LEU A 368 26.04 8.47 9.76
N PRO A 369 26.65 9.63 9.39
CA PRO A 369 25.96 10.91 9.57
C PRO A 369 24.66 11.02 8.78
N VAL A 370 24.62 10.52 7.54
CA VAL A 370 23.42 10.50 6.71
C VAL A 370 22.40 9.52 7.29
N THR A 371 22.85 8.36 7.74
CA THR A 371 21.99 7.34 8.38
C THR A 371 21.34 7.89 9.65
N TYR A 372 22.10 8.55 10.53
CA TYR A 372 21.55 9.16 11.73
C TYR A 372 20.58 10.30 11.43
N ALA A 373 20.91 11.18 10.45
CA ALA A 373 20.00 12.23 10.03
C ALA A 373 18.66 11.65 9.54
N PHE A 374 18.71 10.59 8.73
CA PHE A 374 17.52 9.90 8.24
C PHE A 374 16.70 9.27 9.40
N ILE A 375 17.36 8.58 10.33
CA ILE A 375 16.71 7.98 11.51
C ILE A 375 16.03 9.06 12.37
N LEU A 376 16.69 10.20 12.59
CA LEU A 376 16.11 11.30 13.37
C LEU A 376 14.89 11.92 12.68
N VAL A 377 14.96 12.17 11.37
CA VAL A 377 13.83 12.68 10.59
C VAL A 377 12.67 11.70 10.61
N LEU A 378 12.94 10.41 10.31
CA LEU A 378 11.91 9.38 10.30
C LEU A 378 11.30 9.18 11.69
N GLY A 379 12.11 9.20 12.74
CA GLY A 379 11.67 9.11 14.13
C GLY A 379 10.78 10.28 14.54
N ALA A 380 11.17 11.51 14.15
CA ALA A 380 10.37 12.71 14.40
C ALA A 380 9.01 12.64 13.68
N ILE A 381 8.99 12.26 12.40
CA ILE A 381 7.76 12.08 11.63
C ILE A 381 6.88 10.98 12.26
N SER A 382 7.48 9.86 12.68
CA SER A 382 6.75 8.77 13.35
C SER A 382 6.11 9.23 14.66
N LEU A 383 6.84 10.00 15.48
CA LEU A 383 6.29 10.57 16.71
C LEU A 383 5.15 11.54 16.43
N LEU A 384 5.29 12.42 15.42
CA LEU A 384 4.24 13.34 15.02
C LEU A 384 2.98 12.60 14.55
N THR A 385 3.13 11.58 13.70
CA THR A 385 1.99 10.80 13.20
C THR A 385 1.31 10.01 14.32
N ILE A 386 2.07 9.38 15.23
CA ILE A 386 1.53 8.68 16.40
C ILE A 386 0.78 9.66 17.29
N THR A 387 1.35 10.84 17.57
CA THR A 387 0.69 11.87 18.38
C THR A 387 -0.61 12.33 17.74
N ALA A 388 -0.60 12.58 16.41
CA ALA A 388 -1.82 12.95 15.68
C ALA A 388 -2.89 11.86 15.75
N ASP A 389 -2.50 10.59 15.65
CA ASP A 389 -3.43 9.46 15.68
C ASP A 389 -4.01 9.19 17.08
N ILE A 390 -3.29 9.58 18.14
CA ILE A 390 -3.81 9.49 19.53
C ILE A 390 -4.72 10.67 19.85
N VAL A 391 -4.30 11.91 19.49
CA VAL A 391 -5.03 13.13 19.85
C VAL A 391 -6.25 13.34 18.95
N ASN A 392 -6.13 13.03 17.69
CA ASN A 392 -7.16 13.25 16.67
C ASN A 392 -7.24 12.05 15.71
N PRO A 393 -7.72 10.88 16.18
CA PRO A 393 -7.76 9.67 15.40
C PRO A 393 -8.70 9.79 14.20
N ILE A 394 -8.28 9.25 13.04
CA ILE A 394 -9.18 9.00 11.94
C ILE A 394 -10.05 7.80 12.31
N ARG A 395 -11.37 7.97 12.23
CA ARG A 395 -12.37 6.94 12.53
C ARG A 395 -13.19 6.64 11.28
N LEU A 396 -13.58 5.40 11.11
CA LEU A 396 -14.56 5.02 10.09
C LEU A 396 -15.97 5.45 10.54
N PRO A 397 -16.82 5.93 9.63
CA PRO A 397 -18.24 6.16 9.93
C PRO A 397 -18.87 4.85 10.41
N GLN A 398 -19.61 4.94 11.52
CA GLN A 398 -20.40 3.81 12.06
C GLN A 398 -21.75 3.72 11.36
#